data_645a0fbae338e58919b47cbee32b9685
#
_entry.id   645a0fbae338e58919b47cbee32b9685
#
_cell.length_a   1.000
_cell.length_b   1.000
_cell.length_c   1.000
_cell.angle_alpha   90.00
_cell.angle_beta   90.00
_cell.angle_gamma   90.00
#
_symmetry.space_group_name_H-M   'P 1'
#
loop_
_entity.id
_entity.type
_entity.pdbx_description
1 polymer ?
#
loop_
_entity_poly.entity_id
_entity_poly.type
_entity_poly.pdbx_seq_one_letter_code
_entity_poly.pdbx_strand_id
1 'polypeptide(L)'
;MRRFSPTWPTLFSLLLALLLVHPLQAEESDSATPEASPETPAETPRAPLPERSEVDATALEQRVEQKEQQQLKAGEEPFLALWLPANVAEPSGAVIIVPGDDESADWPQGVGPLRSKLPNGGWHSLSLTLPDPNSDAPPVRIAEPAPTEEPADAAPTPAENAAENSPAADEAAAQTTDSPLDSAETAETKLKAIEEQRKAHAERVLARIEAAIGFAEQQQAKRIVLLGHGSGAYWAARYLAERKPDQIKNLLLVAAQLPAGYTPPLDELIPQLQLATGDFYYKDLATDRQAALKRSQASKRQKHPSYIQIAMKALPGNREAEQEQLYRRIRGWLTLKLEAK
;
A
#
# COMPACT_ATOMS: atom_id res chain seq x y z
N MET A 1 55.56 -30.78 -16.65
CA MET A 1 55.81 -30.83 -18.10
C MET A 1 54.59 -30.45 -18.88
N ARG A 2 54.83 -29.55 -19.82
CA ARG A 2 53.96 -29.08 -20.94
C ARG A 2 52.84 -28.09 -20.63
N ARG A 3 53.23 -26.84 -20.88
CA ARG A 3 52.44 -25.67 -21.30
C ARG A 3 51.78 -25.92 -22.68
N PHE A 4 50.59 -25.34 -22.89
CA PHE A 4 50.20 -24.85 -24.20
C PHE A 4 49.21 -23.68 -24.04
N SER A 5 49.65 -22.47 -24.45
CA SER A 5 48.83 -21.40 -24.99
C SER A 5 48.82 -21.55 -26.53
N PRO A 6 47.81 -21.08 -27.24
CA PRO A 6 48.04 -19.94 -28.11
C PRO A 6 46.82 -18.98 -28.22
N THR A 7 47.08 -17.69 -28.15
CA THR A 7 47.23 -16.66 -29.21
C THR A 7 45.98 -16.30 -30.03
N TRP A 8 45.62 -15.04 -29.89
CA TRP A 8 44.76 -14.19 -30.70
C TRP A 8 45.21 -14.09 -32.16
N PRO A 9 44.31 -13.65 -33.11
CA PRO A 9 44.60 -12.37 -33.73
C PRO A 9 43.37 -11.44 -33.88
N THR A 10 43.66 -10.17 -33.65
CA THR A 10 43.04 -8.93 -34.08
C THR A 10 42.65 -8.89 -35.56
N LEU A 11 41.47 -8.32 -35.88
CA LEU A 11 41.23 -7.69 -37.18
C LEU A 11 40.49 -6.36 -37.00
N PHE A 12 41.27 -5.32 -37.22
CA PHE A 12 40.88 -3.96 -37.51
C PHE A 12 40.08 -3.91 -38.81
N SER A 13 38.98 -3.20 -38.84
CA SER A 13 38.45 -2.68 -40.08
C SER A 13 37.86 -1.30 -39.88
N LEU A 14 38.58 -0.38 -40.39
CA LEU A 14 38.35 1.03 -40.59
C LEU A 14 37.33 1.20 -41.73
N LEU A 15 36.26 1.98 -41.56
CA LEU A 15 35.49 2.51 -42.70
C LEU A 15 35.03 3.94 -42.42
N LEU A 16 35.70 4.75 -43.06
CA LEU A 16 35.72 6.08 -43.62
C LEU A 16 34.37 6.79 -43.73
N ALA A 17 34.39 8.02 -43.25
CA ALA A 17 33.35 9.04 -43.37
C ALA A 17 33.03 9.44 -44.80
N LEU A 18 31.77 9.69 -45.12
CA LEU A 18 31.38 10.47 -46.29
C LEU A 18 30.40 11.57 -45.88
N LEU A 19 30.93 12.79 -45.81
CA LEU A 19 30.20 14.06 -45.73
C LEU A 19 29.56 14.34 -47.09
N LEU A 20 28.26 14.46 -47.16
CA LEU A 20 27.54 15.06 -48.27
C LEU A 20 26.91 16.38 -47.83
N VAL A 21 27.56 17.44 -48.20
CA VAL A 21 27.08 18.81 -48.20
C VAL A 21 26.06 18.99 -49.30
N HIS A 22 24.86 19.45 -48.98
CA HIS A 22 23.90 19.95 -49.96
C HIS A 22 23.74 21.46 -49.84
N PRO A 23 23.75 22.19 -50.94
CA PRO A 23 23.68 23.65 -50.91
C PRO A 23 22.25 24.15 -50.76
N LEU A 24 22.19 25.26 -50.06
CA LEU A 24 21.06 26.14 -49.90
C LEU A 24 20.62 26.73 -51.24
N GLN A 25 19.38 26.55 -51.61
CA GLN A 25 18.76 27.34 -52.68
C GLN A 25 17.55 28.03 -52.07
N ALA A 26 17.61 29.35 -52.02
CA ALA A 26 16.52 30.24 -51.76
C ALA A 26 15.78 30.49 -53.07
N GLU A 27 14.49 30.23 -53.10
CA GLU A 27 13.58 30.83 -54.08
C GLU A 27 12.40 31.46 -53.30
N GLU A 28 12.33 32.78 -53.39
CA GLU A 28 11.17 33.56 -53.07
C GLU A 28 10.07 33.26 -54.08
N SER A 29 8.89 32.96 -53.58
CA SER A 29 7.65 33.15 -54.32
C SER A 29 6.51 33.43 -53.34
N ASP A 30 6.07 34.62 -53.44
CA ASP A 30 4.91 35.26 -52.91
C ASP A 30 3.61 34.54 -53.33
N SER A 31 2.78 34.11 -52.37
CA SER A 31 1.33 33.97 -52.55
C SER A 31 0.61 33.65 -51.24
N ALA A 32 -0.11 34.66 -50.80
CA ALA A 32 -1.39 34.63 -50.07
C ALA A 32 -1.77 33.42 -49.23
N THR A 33 -1.86 33.71 -47.91
CA THR A 33 -2.55 33.11 -46.79
C THR A 33 -3.93 32.53 -47.11
N PRO A 34 -4.34 31.45 -46.40
CA PRO A 34 -5.24 31.67 -45.28
C PRO A 34 -4.70 31.14 -43.96
N GLU A 35 -4.81 31.99 -42.95
CA GLU A 35 -4.58 31.68 -41.54
C GLU A 35 -5.37 30.40 -41.13
N ALA A 36 -4.63 29.33 -40.89
CA ALA A 36 -5.15 28.22 -40.11
C ALA A 36 -4.94 28.57 -38.63
N SER A 37 -6.04 28.72 -37.89
CA SER A 37 -6.04 28.77 -36.43
C SER A 37 -5.13 27.66 -35.85
N PRO A 38 -4.36 27.95 -34.83
CA PRO A 38 -3.60 26.89 -34.17
C PRO A 38 -4.59 25.92 -33.48
N GLU A 39 -4.72 24.73 -34.06
CA GLU A 39 -5.35 23.61 -33.37
C GLU A 39 -4.56 23.38 -32.10
N THR A 40 -5.18 23.69 -30.96
CA THR A 40 -4.68 23.31 -29.65
C THR A 40 -4.50 21.79 -29.66
N PRO A 41 -3.27 21.26 -29.41
CA PRO A 41 -3.10 19.82 -29.35
C PRO A 41 -4.04 19.25 -28.29
N ALA A 42 -4.90 18.31 -28.68
CA ALA A 42 -5.74 17.59 -27.75
C ALA A 42 -4.82 16.98 -26.68
N GLU A 43 -4.96 17.43 -25.42
CA GLU A 43 -4.23 16.85 -24.31
C GLU A 43 -4.57 15.35 -24.25
N THR A 44 -3.61 14.53 -24.59
CA THR A 44 -3.69 13.09 -24.38
C THR A 44 -3.95 12.86 -22.89
N PRO A 45 -5.01 12.10 -22.53
CA PRO A 45 -5.29 11.82 -21.12
C PRO A 45 -4.03 11.26 -20.45
N ARG A 46 -3.56 11.94 -19.41
CA ARG A 46 -2.40 11.50 -18.66
C ARG A 46 -2.73 10.16 -18.01
N ALA A 47 -1.87 9.15 -18.18
CA ALA A 47 -2.04 7.86 -17.52
C ALA A 47 -2.17 8.04 -16.00
N PRO A 48 -3.06 7.30 -15.33
CA PRO A 48 -3.18 7.36 -13.87
C PRO A 48 -1.83 7.03 -13.22
N LEU A 49 -1.51 7.72 -12.13
CA LEU A 49 -0.32 7.44 -11.35
C LEU A 49 -0.46 6.05 -10.71
N PRO A 50 0.64 5.27 -10.63
CA PRO A 50 0.61 3.99 -9.94
C PRO A 50 0.31 4.17 -8.45
N GLU A 51 -0.31 3.17 -7.83
CA GLU A 51 -0.49 3.14 -6.38
C GLU A 51 0.88 3.16 -5.68
N ARG A 52 0.97 3.78 -4.49
CA ARG A 52 2.21 3.79 -3.69
C ARG A 52 2.70 2.37 -3.42
N SER A 53 1.80 1.44 -3.13
CA SER A 53 2.11 0.02 -2.92
C SER A 53 2.75 -0.65 -4.15
N GLU A 54 2.40 -0.23 -5.36
CA GLU A 54 3.02 -0.71 -6.60
C GLU A 54 4.44 -0.14 -6.78
N VAL A 55 4.62 1.14 -6.44
CA VAL A 55 5.95 1.78 -6.45
C VAL A 55 6.87 1.12 -5.41
N ASP A 56 6.36 0.88 -4.20
CA ASP A 56 7.10 0.19 -3.15
C ASP A 56 7.43 -1.26 -3.54
N ALA A 57 6.51 -1.99 -4.17
CA ALA A 57 6.75 -3.34 -4.68
C ALA A 57 7.85 -3.36 -5.74
N THR A 58 7.82 -2.43 -6.70
CA THR A 58 8.86 -2.28 -7.73
C THR A 58 10.23 -1.96 -7.10
N ALA A 59 10.27 -1.09 -6.08
CA ALA A 59 11.50 -0.80 -5.34
C ALA A 59 12.02 -2.02 -4.56
N LEU A 60 11.12 -2.85 -4.02
CA LEU A 60 11.49 -4.12 -3.37
C LEU A 60 12.07 -5.13 -4.35
N GLU A 61 11.50 -5.26 -5.55
CA GLU A 61 12.02 -6.14 -6.61
C GLU A 61 13.45 -5.81 -7.01
N GLN A 62 13.83 -4.52 -6.97
CA GLN A 62 15.20 -4.10 -7.25
C GLN A 62 16.18 -4.36 -6.10
N ARG A 63 15.70 -4.42 -4.87
CA ARG A 63 16.53 -4.49 -3.65
C ARG A 63 16.63 -5.88 -3.06
N VAL A 64 15.56 -6.67 -3.13
CA VAL A 64 15.49 -8.01 -2.56
C VAL A 64 15.97 -9.04 -3.58
N GLU A 65 16.64 -10.11 -3.14
CA GLU A 65 17.10 -11.16 -4.05
C GLU A 65 15.92 -11.82 -4.79
N GLN A 66 16.06 -12.05 -6.08
CA GLN A 66 15.00 -12.61 -6.94
C GLN A 66 14.45 -13.95 -6.43
N LYS A 67 15.29 -14.78 -5.78
CA LYS A 67 14.86 -16.05 -5.19
C LYS A 67 13.85 -15.91 -4.05
N GLU A 68 13.79 -14.75 -3.42
CA GLU A 68 12.84 -14.44 -2.34
C GLU A 68 11.54 -13.86 -2.86
N GLN A 69 11.54 -13.36 -4.09
CA GLN A 69 10.39 -12.73 -4.72
C GLN A 69 9.41 -13.77 -5.25
N GLN A 70 8.13 -13.60 -4.94
CA GLN A 70 7.04 -14.42 -5.43
C GLN A 70 5.96 -13.54 -6.03
N GLN A 71 5.67 -13.72 -7.31
CA GLN A 71 4.53 -13.09 -7.96
C GLN A 71 3.29 -13.95 -7.73
N LEU A 72 2.43 -13.52 -6.82
CA LEU A 72 1.16 -14.19 -6.52
C LEU A 72 0.02 -13.48 -7.25
N LYS A 73 -1.13 -14.15 -7.34
CA LYS A 73 -2.34 -13.59 -7.94
C LYS A 73 -3.50 -13.64 -6.95
N ALA A 74 -4.14 -12.49 -6.75
CA ALA A 74 -5.39 -12.36 -6.01
C ALA A 74 -6.52 -12.15 -7.05
N GLY A 75 -7.16 -13.26 -7.48
CA GLY A 75 -7.97 -13.23 -8.68
C GLY A 75 -7.12 -12.96 -9.92
N GLU A 76 -7.43 -11.87 -10.64
CA GLU A 76 -6.65 -11.45 -11.80
C GLU A 76 -5.51 -10.45 -11.47
N GLU A 77 -5.50 -9.92 -10.23
CA GLU A 77 -4.53 -8.92 -9.80
C GLU A 77 -3.22 -9.57 -9.34
N PRO A 78 -2.08 -9.36 -10.06
CA PRO A 78 -0.78 -9.83 -9.60
C PRO A 78 -0.27 -8.93 -8.47
N PHE A 79 0.46 -9.51 -7.51
CA PHE A 79 1.11 -8.76 -6.45
C PHE A 79 2.39 -9.44 -5.99
N LEU A 80 3.33 -8.65 -5.49
CA LEU A 80 4.59 -9.15 -4.94
C LEU A 80 4.37 -9.67 -3.52
N ALA A 81 4.91 -10.85 -3.24
CA ALA A 81 5.12 -11.37 -1.89
C ALA A 81 6.59 -11.79 -1.72
N LEU A 82 7.09 -11.77 -0.51
CA LEU A 82 8.48 -12.15 -0.21
C LEU A 82 8.51 -13.44 0.60
N TRP A 83 9.11 -14.47 0.03
CA TRP A 83 9.20 -15.80 0.63
C TRP A 83 10.62 -16.13 1.05
N LEU A 84 10.78 -16.62 2.28
CA LEU A 84 12.01 -17.21 2.77
C LEU A 84 11.72 -18.61 3.33
N PRO A 85 12.33 -19.65 2.78
CA PRO A 85 12.22 -21.00 3.34
C PRO A 85 12.91 -21.10 4.69
N ALA A 86 12.41 -21.99 5.54
CA ALA A 86 13.03 -22.27 6.84
C ALA A 86 14.44 -22.86 6.67
N ASN A 87 15.36 -22.46 7.55
CA ASN A 87 16.77 -22.93 7.56
C ASN A 87 16.93 -24.25 8.32
N VAL A 88 15.96 -25.14 8.23
CA VAL A 88 15.96 -26.47 8.88
C VAL A 88 15.42 -27.54 7.93
N ALA A 89 15.85 -28.78 8.13
CA ALA A 89 15.42 -29.89 7.29
C ALA A 89 13.91 -30.20 7.42
N GLU A 90 13.35 -30.02 8.62
CA GLU A 90 11.92 -30.24 8.89
C GLU A 90 11.28 -28.95 9.42
N PRO A 91 10.71 -28.13 8.54
CA PRO A 91 10.02 -26.91 8.95
C PRO A 91 8.77 -27.19 9.80
N SER A 92 8.56 -26.37 10.82
CA SER A 92 7.36 -26.41 11.67
C SER A 92 6.09 -25.97 10.94
N GLY A 93 6.26 -25.12 9.93
CA GLY A 93 5.17 -24.56 9.12
C GLY A 93 5.55 -23.25 8.48
N ALA A 94 4.57 -22.43 8.12
CA ALA A 94 4.74 -21.10 7.54
C ALA A 94 4.05 -20.03 8.39
N VAL A 95 4.70 -18.88 8.52
CA VAL A 95 4.13 -17.66 9.07
C VAL A 95 3.89 -16.68 7.93
N ILE A 96 2.64 -16.36 7.69
CA ILE A 96 2.22 -15.34 6.72
C ILE A 96 2.13 -14.02 7.46
N ILE A 97 2.95 -13.05 7.06
CA ILE A 97 3.03 -11.72 7.66
C ILE A 97 2.20 -10.75 6.82
N VAL A 98 1.16 -10.21 7.43
CA VAL A 98 0.29 -9.18 6.85
C VAL A 98 0.74 -7.84 7.41
N PRO A 99 1.41 -6.98 6.60
CA PRO A 99 1.87 -5.67 7.05
C PRO A 99 0.72 -4.69 7.27
N GLY A 100 1.00 -3.53 7.85
CA GLY A 100 0.04 -2.44 7.92
C GLY A 100 -0.18 -1.76 6.56
N ASP A 101 -1.25 -0.96 6.45
CA ASP A 101 -1.62 -0.28 5.21
C ASP A 101 -0.51 0.66 4.68
N ASP A 102 0.30 1.21 5.58
CA ASP A 102 1.43 2.09 5.25
C ASP A 102 2.79 1.36 5.25
N GLU A 103 2.78 0.05 5.32
CA GLU A 103 3.99 -0.77 5.44
C GLU A 103 4.23 -1.61 4.18
N SER A 104 5.48 -1.71 3.78
CA SER A 104 5.90 -2.63 2.70
C SER A 104 6.10 -4.05 3.21
N ALA A 105 6.17 -5.03 2.29
CA ALA A 105 6.46 -6.43 2.61
C ALA A 105 7.84 -6.66 3.29
N ASP A 106 8.72 -5.68 3.26
CA ASP A 106 10.01 -5.68 3.95
C ASP A 106 10.15 -4.46 4.87
N TRP A 107 9.05 -4.03 5.47
CA TRP A 107 9.05 -2.87 6.35
C TRP A 107 10.09 -3.00 7.47
N PRO A 108 10.97 -1.98 7.65
CA PRO A 108 12.14 -2.11 8.51
C PRO A 108 11.82 -2.20 10.01
N GLN A 109 10.58 -1.98 10.40
CA GLN A 109 10.13 -2.09 11.78
C GLN A 109 9.07 -3.21 11.90
N GLY A 110 9.45 -4.34 12.43
CA GLY A 110 8.56 -5.50 12.61
C GLY A 110 8.61 -6.48 11.46
N VAL A 111 8.06 -6.14 10.29
CA VAL A 111 7.87 -7.06 9.15
C VAL A 111 9.19 -7.66 8.63
N GLY A 112 10.10 -6.81 8.13
CA GLY A 112 11.38 -7.25 7.55
C GLY A 112 12.26 -8.04 8.52
N PRO A 113 12.50 -7.53 9.75
CA PRO A 113 13.23 -8.28 10.78
C PRO A 113 12.59 -9.62 11.17
N LEU A 114 11.26 -9.71 11.23
CA LEU A 114 10.56 -10.98 11.47
C LEU A 114 10.72 -11.93 10.28
N ARG A 115 10.46 -11.43 9.07
CA ARG A 115 10.62 -12.19 7.82
C ARG A 115 12.00 -12.84 7.74
N SER A 116 13.06 -12.08 8.01
CA SER A 116 14.45 -12.56 7.91
C SER A 116 14.87 -13.49 9.06
N LYS A 117 14.26 -13.40 10.25
CA LYS A 117 14.65 -14.19 11.43
C LYS A 117 13.83 -15.47 11.65
N LEU A 118 12.57 -15.50 11.20
CA LEU A 118 11.69 -16.68 11.33
C LEU A 118 12.28 -17.95 10.71
N PRO A 119 12.99 -17.90 9.56
CA PRO A 119 13.65 -19.08 8.99
C PRO A 119 14.66 -19.76 9.93
N ASN A 120 15.40 -18.99 10.72
CA ASN A 120 16.32 -19.51 11.73
C ASN A 120 15.60 -20.14 12.93
N GLY A 121 14.32 -19.82 13.10
CA GLY A 121 13.42 -20.41 14.10
C GLY A 121 12.68 -21.66 13.60
N GLY A 122 12.98 -22.15 12.40
CA GLY A 122 12.33 -23.32 11.83
C GLY A 122 10.98 -23.07 11.15
N TRP A 123 10.66 -21.82 10.80
CA TRP A 123 9.44 -21.42 10.14
C TRP A 123 9.72 -20.81 8.77
N HIS A 124 8.99 -21.22 7.76
CA HIS A 124 8.94 -20.43 6.54
C HIS A 124 8.33 -19.06 6.85
N SER A 125 8.74 -18.03 6.17
CA SER A 125 8.13 -16.71 6.26
C SER A 125 7.65 -16.24 4.89
N LEU A 126 6.44 -15.71 4.83
CA LEU A 126 5.85 -15.10 3.66
C LEU A 126 5.28 -13.74 4.05
N SER A 127 5.82 -12.65 3.54
CA SER A 127 5.28 -11.32 3.76
C SER A 127 4.64 -10.77 2.48
N LEU A 128 3.54 -10.04 2.64
CA LEU A 128 2.70 -9.57 1.54
C LEU A 128 2.91 -8.10 1.25
N THR A 129 2.67 -7.69 0.01
CA THR A 129 2.36 -6.29 -0.31
C THR A 129 0.84 -6.14 -0.26
N LEU A 130 0.34 -5.14 0.45
CA LEU A 130 -1.08 -4.81 0.50
C LEU A 130 -1.42 -3.69 -0.49
N PRO A 131 -2.65 -3.63 -1.04
CA PRO A 131 -3.10 -2.51 -1.84
C PRO A 131 -3.27 -1.27 -0.96
N ASP A 132 -3.20 -0.10 -1.55
CA ASP A 132 -3.43 1.14 -0.82
C ASP A 132 -4.92 1.32 -0.46
N PRO A 133 -5.22 1.79 0.76
CA PRO A 133 -6.60 2.03 1.18
C PRO A 133 -7.29 3.17 0.42
N ASN A 134 -6.50 4.12 -0.05
CA ASN A 134 -6.93 5.16 -0.94
C ASN A 134 -6.14 5.02 -2.22
N SER A 135 -6.77 4.61 -3.31
CA SER A 135 -6.14 4.79 -4.61
C SER A 135 -6.18 6.31 -4.88
N ASP A 136 -5.03 6.95 -4.78
CA ASP A 136 -4.85 8.38 -5.12
C ASP A 136 -4.95 8.59 -6.66
N ALA A 137 -5.92 7.98 -7.30
CA ALA A 137 -6.32 8.43 -8.62
C ALA A 137 -6.82 9.87 -8.45
N PRO A 138 -6.14 10.88 -9.00
CA PRO A 138 -6.59 12.25 -8.89
C PRO A 138 -8.05 12.30 -9.38
N PRO A 139 -8.94 13.02 -8.70
CA PRO A 139 -10.33 13.11 -9.12
C PRO A 139 -10.34 13.55 -10.58
N VAL A 140 -11.05 12.82 -11.41
CA VAL A 140 -11.26 13.18 -12.81
C VAL A 140 -11.77 14.62 -12.80
N ARG A 141 -10.95 15.57 -13.26
CA ARG A 141 -11.41 16.92 -13.50
C ARG A 141 -12.48 16.81 -14.57
N ILE A 142 -13.72 16.86 -14.15
CA ILE A 142 -14.81 17.15 -15.07
C ILE A 142 -14.46 18.52 -15.61
N ALA A 143 -14.13 18.61 -16.91
CA ALA A 143 -13.86 19.87 -17.55
C ALA A 143 -15.14 20.71 -17.38
N GLU A 144 -15.02 21.82 -16.65
CA GLU A 144 -16.09 22.82 -16.65
C GLU A 144 -16.35 23.20 -18.10
N PRO A 145 -17.62 23.20 -18.54
CA PRO A 145 -17.92 23.66 -19.87
C PRO A 145 -17.37 25.08 -20.04
N ALA A 146 -16.57 25.26 -21.10
CA ALA A 146 -15.99 26.56 -21.42
C ALA A 146 -17.11 27.64 -21.43
N PRO A 147 -16.91 28.82 -20.82
CA PRO A 147 -17.89 29.88 -20.84
C PRO A 147 -18.16 30.26 -22.30
N THR A 148 -19.41 30.16 -22.67
CA THR A 148 -19.89 30.63 -23.98
C THR A 148 -19.65 32.13 -24.05
N GLU A 149 -18.74 32.57 -24.91
CA GLU A 149 -18.54 33.98 -25.21
C GLU A 149 -19.80 34.54 -25.89
N GLU A 150 -20.55 35.42 -25.21
CA GLU A 150 -21.48 36.31 -25.85
C GLU A 150 -20.73 37.40 -26.62
N PRO A 151 -21.18 37.80 -27.82
CA PRO A 151 -20.47 38.79 -28.62
C PRO A 151 -20.60 40.19 -28.02
N ALA A 152 -19.47 40.83 -27.82
CA ALA A 152 -19.34 42.21 -27.38
C ALA A 152 -19.74 43.16 -28.50
N ASP A 153 -20.67 44.05 -28.24
CA ASP A 153 -20.97 45.21 -29.10
C ASP A 153 -20.53 46.54 -28.42
N ALA A 154 -19.69 47.24 -29.17
CA ALA A 154 -19.38 48.68 -29.22
C ALA A 154 -19.06 49.49 -27.94
N ALA A 155 -17.82 49.99 -27.95
CA ALA A 155 -17.30 51.13 -27.19
C ALA A 155 -17.97 52.48 -27.60
N PRO A 156 -17.86 53.63 -26.83
CA PRO A 156 -16.64 54.45 -26.91
C PRO A 156 -16.11 55.08 -25.61
N THR A 157 -14.84 55.37 -25.62
CA THR A 157 -14.01 56.21 -24.77
C THR A 157 -14.32 57.73 -24.95
N PRO A 158 -13.70 58.76 -24.24
CA PRO A 158 -12.89 58.79 -23.01
C PRO A 158 -13.23 59.97 -22.05
N ALA A 159 -12.58 60.09 -20.90
CA ALA A 159 -11.90 61.25 -20.27
C ALA A 159 -11.84 61.19 -18.76
N GLU A 160 -10.65 61.08 -18.25
CA GLU A 160 -9.87 62.02 -17.43
C GLU A 160 -10.40 62.43 -16.05
N ASN A 161 -9.50 62.19 -15.09
CA ASN A 161 -9.08 62.97 -13.93
C ASN A 161 -9.54 62.65 -12.51
N ALA A 162 -8.49 62.17 -11.78
CA ALA A 162 -7.96 62.71 -10.51
C ALA A 162 -8.70 62.52 -9.18
N ALA A 163 -7.92 61.91 -8.30
CA ALA A 163 -7.67 62.27 -6.89
C ALA A 163 -8.65 61.92 -5.78
N GLU A 164 -8.04 61.12 -4.89
CA GLU A 164 -8.07 61.21 -3.41
C GLU A 164 -9.27 60.75 -2.58
N ASN A 165 -8.85 59.95 -1.60
CA ASN A 165 -9.38 59.71 -0.25
C ASN A 165 -10.30 58.50 -0.01
N SER A 166 -9.67 57.56 0.71
CA SER A 166 -10.35 56.69 1.70
C SER A 166 -10.98 57.50 2.84
N PRO A 167 -11.89 56.98 3.68
CA PRO A 167 -12.16 55.59 4.03
C PRO A 167 -13.65 55.22 4.23
N ALA A 168 -13.82 53.92 4.59
CA ALA A 168 -14.88 53.33 5.40
C ALA A 168 -16.01 52.60 4.67
N ALA A 169 -16.02 51.29 4.93
CA ALA A 169 -17.16 50.39 5.21
C ALA A 169 -18.46 50.57 4.43
N ASP A 170 -18.84 49.58 3.65
CA ASP A 170 -20.04 48.79 3.98
C ASP A 170 -20.21 47.60 3.08
N GLU A 171 -20.87 46.60 3.61
CA GLU A 171 -21.25 45.30 3.12
C GLU A 171 -21.95 45.31 1.76
N ALA A 172 -21.55 44.41 0.89
CA ALA A 172 -22.46 43.76 -0.04
C ALA A 172 -22.03 42.30 -0.18
N ALA A 173 -22.62 41.46 0.64
CA ALA A 173 -22.64 40.03 0.50
C ALA A 173 -23.31 39.64 -0.82
N ALA A 174 -22.53 39.13 -1.77
CA ALA A 174 -23.07 38.31 -2.84
C ALA A 174 -23.39 36.94 -2.23
N GLN A 175 -24.62 36.74 -1.81
CA GLN A 175 -25.20 35.46 -1.47
C GLN A 175 -25.31 34.63 -2.76
N THR A 176 -24.35 33.74 -2.99
CA THR A 176 -24.62 32.54 -3.76
C THR A 176 -25.54 31.68 -2.90
N THR A 177 -26.80 31.65 -3.23
CA THR A 177 -27.82 30.74 -2.72
C THR A 177 -27.51 29.33 -3.21
N ASP A 178 -26.54 28.66 -2.56
CA ASP A 178 -26.39 27.23 -2.64
C ASP A 178 -27.54 26.63 -1.82
N SER A 179 -28.44 25.94 -2.48
CA SER A 179 -29.62 25.35 -1.86
C SER A 179 -29.15 24.26 -0.89
N PRO A 180 -29.59 24.23 0.39
CA PRO A 180 -29.15 23.21 1.39
C PRO A 180 -29.44 21.78 0.96
N LEU A 181 -30.33 21.56 0.01
CA LEU A 181 -30.70 20.26 -0.56
C LEU A 181 -29.61 19.69 -1.49
N ASP A 182 -29.02 20.53 -2.37
CA ASP A 182 -27.94 20.08 -3.28
C ASP A 182 -26.66 19.71 -2.51
N SER A 183 -26.38 20.43 -1.42
CA SER A 183 -25.22 20.12 -0.56
C SER A 183 -25.38 18.80 0.19
N ALA A 184 -26.59 18.44 0.62
CA ALA A 184 -26.88 17.21 1.33
C ALA A 184 -26.79 15.98 0.39
N GLU A 185 -27.36 16.07 -0.81
CA GLU A 185 -27.33 15.00 -1.82
C GLU A 185 -25.89 14.73 -2.31
N THR A 186 -25.12 15.79 -2.50
CA THR A 186 -23.68 15.68 -2.83
C THR A 186 -22.89 15.02 -1.70
N ALA A 187 -23.19 15.33 -0.44
CA ALA A 187 -22.53 14.73 0.73
C ALA A 187 -22.86 13.23 0.86
N GLU A 188 -24.13 12.84 0.68
CA GLU A 188 -24.52 11.42 0.71
C GLU A 188 -23.88 10.62 -0.43
N THR A 189 -23.80 11.18 -1.62
CA THR A 189 -23.14 10.54 -2.77
C THR A 189 -21.65 10.31 -2.50
N LYS A 190 -20.97 11.29 -1.91
CA LYS A 190 -19.56 11.15 -1.50
C LYS A 190 -19.36 10.09 -0.42
N LEU A 191 -20.25 10.04 0.58
CA LEU A 191 -20.18 9.02 1.63
C LEU A 191 -20.35 7.61 1.07
N LYS A 192 -21.31 7.40 0.17
CA LYS A 192 -21.52 6.12 -0.50
C LYS A 192 -20.30 5.71 -1.33
N ALA A 193 -19.71 6.63 -2.07
CA ALA A 193 -18.50 6.36 -2.86
C ALA A 193 -17.31 5.95 -1.97
N ILE A 194 -17.11 6.62 -0.83
CA ILE A 194 -16.08 6.27 0.15
C ILE A 194 -16.33 4.87 0.75
N GLU A 195 -17.56 4.53 1.04
CA GLU A 195 -17.92 3.22 1.59
C GLU A 195 -17.70 2.09 0.57
N GLU A 196 -18.08 2.31 -0.69
CA GLU A 196 -17.82 1.37 -1.78
C GLU A 196 -16.31 1.19 -2.02
N GLN A 197 -15.54 2.27 -1.99
CA GLN A 197 -14.08 2.20 -2.10
C GLN A 197 -13.45 1.40 -0.96
N ARG A 198 -13.88 1.63 0.28
CA ARG A 198 -13.42 0.84 1.44
C ARG A 198 -13.77 -0.63 1.31
N LYS A 199 -14.96 -0.94 0.82
CA LYS A 199 -15.38 -2.33 0.59
C LYS A 199 -14.52 -2.99 -0.49
N ALA A 200 -14.30 -2.32 -1.60
CA ALA A 200 -13.44 -2.82 -2.69
C ALA A 200 -11.99 -3.05 -2.20
N HIS A 201 -11.42 -2.09 -1.45
CA HIS A 201 -10.10 -2.25 -0.85
C HIS A 201 -10.05 -3.46 0.10
N ALA A 202 -11.04 -3.62 0.99
CA ALA A 202 -11.11 -4.76 1.89
C ALA A 202 -11.09 -6.10 1.13
N GLU A 203 -11.88 -6.25 0.08
CA GLU A 203 -11.90 -7.47 -0.72
C GLU A 203 -10.55 -7.74 -1.40
N ARG A 204 -9.86 -6.71 -1.91
CA ARG A 204 -8.50 -6.84 -2.47
C ARG A 204 -7.52 -7.37 -1.41
N VAL A 205 -7.55 -6.80 -0.20
CA VAL A 205 -6.67 -7.26 0.91
C VAL A 205 -6.98 -8.71 1.29
N LEU A 206 -8.26 -9.05 1.48
CA LEU A 206 -8.65 -10.42 1.84
C LEU A 206 -8.28 -11.43 0.75
N ALA A 207 -8.42 -11.07 -0.52
CA ALA A 207 -8.01 -11.91 -1.65
C ALA A 207 -6.49 -12.14 -1.69
N ARG A 208 -5.66 -11.13 -1.34
CA ARG A 208 -4.20 -11.30 -1.24
C ARG A 208 -3.81 -12.22 -0.08
N ILE A 209 -4.48 -12.13 1.07
CA ILE A 209 -4.27 -13.05 2.20
C ILE A 209 -4.63 -14.48 1.78
N GLU A 210 -5.74 -14.67 1.08
CA GLU A 210 -6.18 -16.00 0.60
C GLU A 210 -5.17 -16.60 -0.39
N ALA A 211 -4.70 -15.81 -1.35
CA ALA A 211 -3.67 -16.24 -2.30
C ALA A 211 -2.36 -16.65 -1.60
N ALA A 212 -1.97 -15.92 -0.54
CA ALA A 212 -0.81 -16.25 0.26
C ALA A 212 -0.96 -17.57 1.03
N ILE A 213 -2.14 -17.84 1.55
CA ILE A 213 -2.45 -19.12 2.21
C ILE A 213 -2.37 -20.27 1.19
N GLY A 214 -2.98 -20.09 0.02
CA GLY A 214 -2.90 -21.10 -1.07
C GLY A 214 -1.45 -21.35 -1.52
N PHE A 215 -0.61 -20.31 -1.57
CA PHE A 215 0.83 -20.48 -1.84
C PHE A 215 1.52 -21.29 -0.74
N ALA A 216 1.28 -20.97 0.54
CA ALA A 216 1.89 -21.70 1.65
C ALA A 216 1.47 -23.18 1.68
N GLU A 217 0.24 -23.50 1.28
CA GLU A 217 -0.24 -24.89 1.09
C GLU A 217 0.50 -25.59 -0.05
N GLN A 218 0.70 -24.91 -1.19
CA GLN A 218 1.48 -25.46 -2.31
C GLN A 218 2.93 -25.74 -1.92
N GLN A 219 3.50 -24.94 -0.98
CA GLN A 219 4.80 -25.20 -0.38
C GLN A 219 4.78 -26.32 0.69
N GLN A 220 3.66 -27.02 0.83
CA GLN A 220 3.47 -28.11 1.78
C GLN A 220 3.72 -27.72 3.25
N ALA A 221 3.40 -26.47 3.61
CA ALA A 221 3.53 -26.00 4.99
C ALA A 221 2.61 -26.80 5.91
N LYS A 222 3.21 -27.55 6.87
CA LYS A 222 2.48 -28.42 7.82
C LYS A 222 1.47 -27.64 8.68
N ARG A 223 1.75 -26.39 8.95
CA ARG A 223 0.92 -25.45 9.71
C ARG A 223 1.05 -24.06 9.10
N ILE A 224 -0.02 -23.31 9.10
CA ILE A 224 -0.03 -21.92 8.65
C ILE A 224 -0.49 -21.04 9.80
N VAL A 225 0.29 -20.02 10.10
CA VAL A 225 0.01 -19.01 11.13
C VAL A 225 -0.14 -17.66 10.45
N LEU A 226 -1.22 -16.95 10.70
CA LEU A 226 -1.36 -15.57 10.29
C LEU A 226 -0.77 -14.64 11.36
N LEU A 227 0.09 -13.74 10.93
CA LEU A 227 0.67 -12.70 11.77
C LEU A 227 0.36 -11.34 11.13
N GLY A 228 -0.38 -10.50 11.82
CA GLY A 228 -0.64 -9.12 11.37
C GLY A 228 0.16 -8.12 12.18
N HIS A 229 0.80 -7.17 11.49
CA HIS A 229 1.51 -6.03 12.08
C HIS A 229 0.72 -4.74 11.86
N GLY A 230 0.63 -3.87 12.86
CA GLY A 230 -0.11 -2.62 12.74
C GLY A 230 -1.59 -2.84 12.35
N SER A 231 -2.05 -2.20 11.29
CA SER A 231 -3.39 -2.43 10.71
C SER A 231 -3.52 -3.78 10.01
N GLY A 232 -2.41 -4.41 9.62
CA GLY A 232 -2.40 -5.80 9.13
C GLY A 232 -2.95 -6.80 10.15
N ALA A 233 -2.89 -6.48 11.45
CA ALA A 233 -3.52 -7.28 12.50
C ALA A 233 -5.05 -7.28 12.38
N TYR A 234 -5.64 -6.16 11.99
CA TYR A 234 -7.07 -6.07 11.69
C TYR A 234 -7.43 -6.91 10.46
N TRP A 235 -6.66 -6.80 9.39
CA TRP A 235 -6.90 -7.54 8.16
C TRP A 235 -6.80 -9.06 8.36
N ALA A 236 -5.81 -9.52 9.10
CA ALA A 236 -5.67 -10.93 9.45
C ALA A 236 -6.85 -11.44 10.29
N ALA A 237 -7.28 -10.66 11.29
CA ALA A 237 -8.43 -11.02 12.13
C ALA A 237 -9.74 -11.00 11.33
N ARG A 238 -9.94 -9.98 10.48
CA ARG A 238 -11.12 -9.85 9.62
C ARG A 238 -11.21 -11.01 8.62
N TYR A 239 -10.09 -11.34 7.96
CA TYR A 239 -10.04 -12.50 7.06
C TYR A 239 -10.52 -13.78 7.76
N LEU A 240 -9.99 -14.05 8.96
CA LEU A 240 -10.38 -15.24 9.73
C LEU A 240 -11.86 -15.22 10.15
N ALA A 241 -12.40 -14.06 10.46
CA ALA A 241 -13.81 -13.91 10.84
C ALA A 241 -14.77 -14.15 9.66
N GLU A 242 -14.41 -13.63 8.48
CA GLU A 242 -15.25 -13.69 7.28
C GLU A 242 -15.11 -15.01 6.52
N ARG A 243 -13.87 -15.46 6.29
CA ARG A 243 -13.57 -16.65 5.44
C ARG A 243 -13.53 -17.98 6.22
N LYS A 244 -13.23 -17.92 7.53
CA LYS A 244 -13.20 -19.07 8.45
C LYS A 244 -12.42 -20.28 7.91
N PRO A 245 -11.18 -20.11 7.45
CA PRO A 245 -10.39 -21.19 6.87
C PRO A 245 -10.06 -22.25 7.92
N ASP A 246 -10.40 -23.51 7.66
CA ASP A 246 -10.21 -24.59 8.62
C ASP A 246 -8.74 -24.90 8.93
N GLN A 247 -7.83 -24.63 7.99
CA GLN A 247 -6.41 -24.86 8.11
C GLN A 247 -5.68 -23.88 9.04
N ILE A 248 -6.27 -22.70 9.31
CA ILE A 248 -5.66 -21.70 10.17
C ILE A 248 -6.21 -21.80 11.58
N LYS A 249 -5.37 -22.15 12.55
CA LYS A 249 -5.75 -22.30 13.96
C LYS A 249 -5.07 -21.29 14.88
N ASN A 250 -4.22 -20.42 14.33
CA ASN A 250 -3.37 -19.52 15.11
C ASN A 250 -3.31 -18.13 14.48
N LEU A 251 -3.44 -17.12 15.32
CA LEU A 251 -3.36 -15.71 14.97
C LEU A 251 -2.37 -15.00 15.87
N LEU A 252 -1.45 -14.24 15.28
CA LEU A 252 -0.54 -13.36 15.99
C LEU A 252 -0.85 -11.90 15.61
N LEU A 253 -1.00 -11.08 16.61
CA LEU A 253 -1.25 -9.64 16.49
C LEU A 253 -0.04 -8.91 17.04
N VAL A 254 0.56 -8.01 16.27
CA VAL A 254 1.70 -7.20 16.68
C VAL A 254 1.36 -5.73 16.53
N ALA A 255 1.43 -4.97 17.62
CA ALA A 255 1.09 -3.54 17.64
C ALA A 255 -0.26 -3.24 16.95
N ALA A 256 -1.26 -4.07 17.23
CA ALA A 256 -2.50 -4.15 16.47
C ALA A 256 -3.30 -2.84 16.48
N GLN A 257 -3.62 -2.33 15.29
CA GLN A 257 -4.36 -1.10 15.07
C GLN A 257 -5.61 -1.36 14.22
N LEU A 258 -6.63 -0.53 14.42
CA LEU A 258 -7.81 -0.49 13.57
C LEU A 258 -7.58 0.53 12.44
N PRO A 259 -7.67 0.14 11.16
CA PRO A 259 -7.59 1.08 10.06
C PRO A 259 -8.72 2.12 10.13
N ALA A 260 -8.44 3.35 9.71
CA ALA A 260 -9.41 4.43 9.76
C ALA A 260 -10.67 4.14 8.93
N GLY A 261 -11.83 4.26 9.56
CA GLY A 261 -13.13 4.08 8.89
C GLY A 261 -13.55 2.64 8.65
N TYR A 262 -12.87 1.66 9.25
CA TYR A 262 -13.28 0.25 9.19
C TYR A 262 -13.96 -0.22 10.47
N THR A 263 -14.84 -1.18 10.32
CA THR A 263 -15.62 -1.85 11.39
C THR A 263 -15.75 -3.34 11.06
N PRO A 264 -16.03 -4.21 12.06
CA PRO A 264 -16.06 -3.96 13.49
C PRO A 264 -14.64 -3.83 14.09
N PRO A 265 -14.47 -3.25 15.31
CA PRO A 265 -13.17 -3.12 15.93
C PRO A 265 -12.61 -4.48 16.40
N LEU A 266 -11.29 -4.54 16.63
CA LEU A 266 -10.60 -5.77 17.00
C LEU A 266 -11.08 -6.41 18.32
N ASP A 267 -11.57 -5.61 19.27
CA ASP A 267 -12.13 -6.12 20.52
C ASP A 267 -13.52 -6.79 20.37
N GLU A 268 -14.15 -6.63 19.22
CA GLU A 268 -15.33 -7.38 18.81
C GLU A 268 -14.96 -8.61 17.95
N LEU A 269 -14.00 -8.46 17.01
CA LEU A 269 -13.59 -9.54 16.11
C LEU A 269 -12.89 -10.69 16.84
N ILE A 270 -11.85 -10.39 17.63
CA ILE A 270 -10.95 -11.39 18.20
C ILE A 270 -11.70 -12.39 19.11
N PRO A 271 -12.60 -11.97 20.01
CA PRO A 271 -13.29 -12.93 20.86
C PRO A 271 -14.14 -13.96 20.12
N GLN A 272 -14.60 -13.63 18.90
CA GLN A 272 -15.43 -14.50 18.07
C GLN A 272 -14.62 -15.58 17.35
N LEU A 273 -13.32 -15.38 17.15
CA LEU A 273 -12.48 -16.27 16.35
C LEU A 273 -12.25 -17.63 16.99
N GLN A 274 -12.26 -17.71 18.33
CA GLN A 274 -12.03 -18.93 19.11
C GLN A 274 -10.71 -19.68 18.74
N LEU A 275 -9.73 -18.96 18.17
CA LEU A 275 -8.43 -19.46 17.76
C LEU A 275 -7.36 -19.14 18.81
N ALA A 276 -6.28 -19.92 18.82
CA ALA A 276 -5.13 -19.59 19.63
C ALA A 276 -4.53 -18.25 19.18
N THR A 277 -4.70 -17.21 20.01
CA THR A 277 -4.33 -15.85 19.66
C THR A 277 -3.25 -15.31 20.57
N GLY A 278 -2.13 -14.84 19.99
CA GLY A 278 -1.07 -14.11 20.66
C GLY A 278 -1.17 -12.62 20.34
N ASP A 279 -1.35 -11.77 21.36
CA ASP A 279 -1.47 -10.31 21.22
C ASP A 279 -0.24 -9.62 21.81
N PHE A 280 0.68 -9.19 20.93
CA PHE A 280 1.95 -8.54 21.27
C PHE A 280 1.78 -7.03 21.20
N TYR A 281 1.79 -6.36 22.35
CA TYR A 281 1.57 -4.93 22.44
C TYR A 281 2.68 -4.21 23.20
N TYR A 282 2.93 -2.95 22.86
CA TYR A 282 3.92 -2.12 23.54
C TYR A 282 3.31 -1.42 24.75
N LYS A 283 3.66 -1.91 25.95
CA LYS A 283 3.09 -1.43 27.22
C LYS A 283 3.40 0.04 27.54
N ASP A 284 4.48 0.56 26.99
CA ASP A 284 4.94 1.94 27.22
C ASP A 284 4.19 2.94 26.32
N LEU A 285 3.57 2.47 25.23
CA LEU A 285 2.71 3.28 24.36
C LEU A 285 1.28 3.30 24.91
N ALA A 286 0.76 4.48 25.22
CA ALA A 286 -0.56 4.63 25.86
C ALA A 286 -1.70 4.09 24.98
N THR A 287 -1.66 4.38 23.68
CA THR A 287 -2.65 3.92 22.68
C THR A 287 -2.68 2.41 22.58
N ASP A 288 -1.51 1.78 22.43
CA ASP A 288 -1.36 0.32 22.36
C ASP A 288 -1.88 -0.36 23.63
N ARG A 289 -1.47 0.15 24.79
CA ARG A 289 -1.88 -0.38 26.08
C ARG A 289 -3.40 -0.31 26.29
N GLN A 290 -4.04 0.80 25.90
CA GLN A 290 -5.50 0.97 26.00
C GLN A 290 -6.23 0.03 25.04
N ALA A 291 -5.78 -0.08 23.80
CA ALA A 291 -6.36 -0.99 22.82
C ALA A 291 -6.21 -2.45 23.25
N ALA A 292 -5.02 -2.85 23.73
CA ALA A 292 -4.78 -4.18 24.28
C ALA A 292 -5.68 -4.48 25.50
N LEU A 293 -5.88 -3.51 26.39
CA LEU A 293 -6.78 -3.67 27.54
C LEU A 293 -8.23 -3.95 27.09
N LYS A 294 -8.75 -3.21 26.10
CA LYS A 294 -10.09 -3.45 25.53
C LYS A 294 -10.20 -4.87 24.96
N ARG A 295 -9.25 -5.31 24.15
CA ARG A 295 -9.21 -6.68 23.59
C ARG A 295 -9.18 -7.75 24.69
N SER A 296 -8.36 -7.54 25.72
CA SER A 296 -8.29 -8.47 26.86
C SER A 296 -9.61 -8.58 27.63
N GLN A 297 -10.24 -7.44 27.91
CA GLN A 297 -11.52 -7.41 28.60
C GLN A 297 -12.62 -8.08 27.78
N ALA A 298 -12.68 -7.80 26.47
CA ALA A 298 -13.64 -8.41 25.58
C ALA A 298 -13.44 -9.94 25.48
N SER A 299 -12.21 -10.39 25.31
CA SER A 299 -11.87 -11.82 25.26
C SER A 299 -12.23 -12.55 26.57
N LYS A 300 -12.01 -11.91 27.73
CA LYS A 300 -12.43 -12.47 29.04
C LYS A 300 -13.95 -12.55 29.16
N ARG A 301 -14.68 -11.50 28.76
CA ARG A 301 -16.17 -11.49 28.82
C ARG A 301 -16.76 -12.60 27.97
N GLN A 302 -16.20 -12.86 26.79
CA GLN A 302 -16.66 -13.91 25.87
C GLN A 302 -16.01 -15.28 26.11
N LYS A 303 -15.22 -15.42 27.19
CA LYS A 303 -14.55 -16.68 27.58
C LYS A 303 -13.70 -17.26 26.45
N HIS A 304 -12.95 -16.42 25.72
CA HIS A 304 -12.07 -16.87 24.66
C HIS A 304 -11.08 -17.94 25.17
N PRO A 305 -11.02 -19.15 24.55
CA PRO A 305 -10.34 -20.29 25.16
C PRO A 305 -8.81 -20.15 25.18
N SER A 306 -8.23 -19.40 24.28
CA SER A 306 -6.77 -19.34 24.10
C SER A 306 -6.29 -17.98 23.60
N TYR A 307 -6.66 -16.89 24.29
CA TYR A 307 -6.15 -15.54 24.04
C TYR A 307 -5.09 -15.19 25.09
N ILE A 308 -3.89 -14.85 24.63
CA ILE A 308 -2.74 -14.52 25.49
C ILE A 308 -2.16 -13.18 25.05
N GLN A 309 -2.02 -12.26 26.01
CA GLN A 309 -1.32 -11.00 25.79
C GLN A 309 0.14 -11.09 26.23
N ILE A 310 1.00 -10.54 25.39
CA ILE A 310 2.44 -10.46 25.60
C ILE A 310 2.84 -8.97 25.58
N ALA A 311 3.13 -8.43 26.76
CA ALA A 311 3.60 -7.08 26.90
C ALA A 311 5.07 -6.97 26.45
N MET A 312 5.33 -6.04 25.54
CA MET A 312 6.67 -5.69 25.08
C MET A 312 7.06 -4.31 25.62
N LYS A 313 8.35 -4.04 25.66
CA LYS A 313 8.89 -2.74 26.00
C LYS A 313 9.28 -2.02 24.72
N ALA A 314 8.80 -0.80 24.53
CA ALA A 314 9.32 0.07 23.50
C ALA A 314 10.75 0.50 23.85
N LEU A 315 11.65 0.45 22.86
CA LEU A 315 13.06 0.80 23.02
C LEU A 315 13.45 1.92 22.03
N PRO A 316 12.92 3.13 22.20
CA PRO A 316 13.24 4.25 21.32
C PRO A 316 14.76 4.46 21.34
N GLY A 317 15.37 4.53 20.15
CA GLY A 317 16.83 4.65 20.00
C GLY A 317 17.59 3.33 19.94
N ASN A 318 16.99 2.18 20.22
CA ASN A 318 17.61 0.87 20.04
C ASN A 318 16.69 -0.11 19.30
N ARG A 319 16.51 0.15 18.00
CA ARG A 319 15.63 -0.63 17.10
C ARG A 319 16.04 -2.12 17.06
N GLU A 320 17.33 -2.41 17.04
CA GLU A 320 17.80 -3.78 16.95
C GLU A 320 17.36 -4.60 18.16
N ALA A 321 17.53 -4.07 19.37
CA ALA A 321 17.09 -4.74 20.59
C ALA A 321 15.56 -4.89 20.65
N GLU A 322 14.81 -3.93 20.14
CA GLU A 322 13.35 -4.00 20.06
C GLU A 322 12.88 -5.10 19.10
N GLN A 323 13.48 -5.17 17.90
CA GLN A 323 13.19 -6.22 16.91
C GLN A 323 13.60 -7.62 17.43
N GLU A 324 14.73 -7.72 18.12
CA GLU A 324 15.16 -8.97 18.74
C GLU A 324 14.20 -9.40 19.87
N GLN A 325 13.73 -8.45 20.69
CA GLN A 325 12.70 -8.73 21.71
C GLN A 325 11.42 -9.28 21.05
N LEU A 326 10.94 -8.62 20.00
CA LEU A 326 9.76 -9.03 19.26
C LEU A 326 9.92 -10.46 18.71
N TYR A 327 11.01 -10.70 17.98
CA TYR A 327 11.29 -12.02 17.41
C TYR A 327 11.34 -13.11 18.48
N ARG A 328 12.07 -12.91 19.60
CA ARG A 328 12.16 -13.90 20.70
C ARG A 328 10.80 -14.20 21.31
N ARG A 329 9.95 -13.20 21.47
CA ARG A 329 8.60 -13.37 22.03
C ARG A 329 7.70 -14.15 21.09
N ILE A 330 7.72 -13.83 19.79
CA ILE A 330 6.95 -14.54 18.77
C ILE A 330 7.45 -16.00 18.68
N ARG A 331 8.76 -16.21 18.55
CA ARG A 331 9.36 -17.56 18.53
C ARG A 331 8.94 -18.36 19.76
N GLY A 332 9.05 -17.79 20.96
CA GLY A 332 8.63 -18.46 22.19
C GLY A 332 7.15 -18.83 22.17
N TRP A 333 6.27 -17.98 21.66
CA TRP A 333 4.85 -18.30 21.52
C TRP A 333 4.61 -19.44 20.52
N LEU A 334 5.26 -19.40 19.36
CA LEU A 334 5.17 -20.44 18.33
C LEU A 334 5.61 -21.80 18.88
N THR A 335 6.76 -21.85 19.59
CA THR A 335 7.25 -23.07 20.24
C THR A 335 6.29 -23.61 21.29
N LEU A 336 5.85 -22.77 22.23
CA LEU A 336 5.01 -23.20 23.34
C LEU A 336 3.59 -23.65 22.92
N LYS A 337 3.03 -23.05 21.88
CA LYS A 337 1.65 -23.32 21.46
C LYS A 337 1.52 -24.36 20.38
N LEU A 338 2.56 -24.59 19.60
CA LEU A 338 2.49 -25.42 18.40
C LEU A 338 3.39 -26.68 18.50
N GLU A 339 4.43 -26.67 19.30
CA GLU A 339 5.32 -27.82 19.50
C GLU A 339 4.93 -28.66 20.74
N ALA A 340 4.12 -28.11 21.64
CA ALA A 340 3.67 -28.75 22.88
C ALA A 340 2.53 -29.77 22.72
N LYS A 341 2.41 -30.42 21.51
CA LYS A 341 1.42 -31.48 21.28
C LYS A 341 2.09 -32.73 20.76
#